data_59bb33927841f6d06466062f8bfa9ef1
#
_entry.id   59bb33927841f6d06466062f8bfa9ef1
#
_cell.length_a   1.000
_cell.length_b   1.000
_cell.length_c   1.000
_cell.angle_alpha   90.00
_cell.angle_beta   90.00
_cell.angle_gamma   90.00
#
_symmetry.space_group_name_H-M   'P 1'
#
loop_
_entity.id
_entity.type
_entity.pdbx_description
1 polymer ?
#
loop_
_entity_poly.entity_id
_entity_poly.type
_entity_poly.pdbx_seq_one_letter_code
_entity_poly.pdbx_strand_id
1 'polypeptide(L)'
;MPSVTRIPSDTDLPKRASVVVIGGGIAGITTALELTERGLDVVVVEKGEIAAEQSGRNWGWCRQMGRDPREMPLIRISLGLWDGMNERIGGETGFNRCGILYLCDTDARLAAKQKWFEDNARPARLSTRIIGGREIDELVPGGVKPWKGALYTPDDGRAEPFIAVPAMALGARRKGAKIFTNCAARGLETSAGRVSAVVTEKGVITCDAIVLAGGAWSRRFCHNLGISLPQLTVVNSAMRTEPLETGINASCSGAGFAFRKRMDGGYTITHNHLSVADITPDSFRLFTQFLPALLMDWKGLRLRLGKEFLDEARLGRRWALDQVSPFEQVRILSPEPVNTILDEAAASLKAHYPAFTSMKIAERWAGAIDATPDAVPIISKVGQLEGFHLATGFSGHGFGLGPGAGKLMAELVTGETPSVDPSPFRYSRFFDGSNPRPITGL
;
A
#
# COMPACT_ATOMS: atom_id res chain seq x y z
N MET A 1 4.81 -13.10 12.68
CA MET A 1 5.09 -12.16 11.57
C MET A 1 4.88 -12.93 10.28
N PRO A 2 4.02 -12.45 9.37
CA PRO A 2 3.76 -13.20 8.14
C PRO A 2 5.07 -13.41 7.37
N SER A 3 5.32 -14.65 6.98
CA SER A 3 6.50 -14.99 6.21
C SER A 3 6.27 -14.64 4.74
N VAL A 4 6.91 -13.57 4.28
CA VAL A 4 6.97 -13.24 2.85
C VAL A 4 7.96 -14.19 2.17
N THR A 5 7.69 -14.61 0.95
CA THR A 5 8.63 -15.42 0.17
C THR A 5 9.95 -14.66 0.01
N ARG A 6 11.03 -15.22 0.56
CA ARG A 6 12.36 -14.60 0.44
C ARG A 6 12.90 -14.77 -0.96
N ILE A 7 13.54 -13.72 -1.45
CA ILE A 7 14.29 -13.77 -2.70
C ILE A 7 15.79 -13.61 -2.40
N PRO A 8 16.68 -14.25 -3.18
CA PRO A 8 18.11 -14.06 -2.99
C PRO A 8 18.50 -12.59 -3.30
N SER A 9 19.43 -12.03 -2.52
CA SER A 9 20.07 -10.73 -2.82
C SER A 9 21.16 -10.89 -3.86
N ASP A 10 21.35 -9.87 -4.70
CA ASP A 10 22.57 -9.76 -5.48
C ASP A 10 23.75 -9.45 -4.55
N THR A 11 24.96 -9.86 -4.95
CA THR A 11 26.17 -9.77 -4.11
C THR A 11 27.07 -8.58 -4.47
N ASP A 12 27.22 -8.32 -5.76
CA ASP A 12 28.17 -7.31 -6.26
C ASP A 12 27.47 -5.98 -6.48
N LEU A 13 27.63 -5.06 -5.52
CA LEU A 13 27.05 -3.72 -5.60
C LEU A 13 27.70 -2.95 -6.76
N PRO A 14 26.92 -2.53 -7.78
CA PRO A 14 27.48 -1.81 -8.91
C PRO A 14 27.91 -0.39 -8.48
N LYS A 15 28.98 0.11 -9.11
CA LYS A 15 29.43 1.49 -8.88
C LYS A 15 28.50 2.53 -9.51
N ARG A 16 27.72 2.14 -10.52
CA ARG A 16 26.80 3.01 -11.25
C ARG A 16 25.52 2.28 -11.65
N ALA A 17 24.44 3.03 -11.72
CA ALA A 17 23.15 2.65 -12.30
C ALA A 17 22.53 3.86 -12.99
N SER A 18 21.61 3.68 -13.94
CA SER A 18 20.79 4.79 -14.47
C SER A 18 19.83 5.28 -13.38
N VAL A 19 19.17 4.34 -12.71
CA VAL A 19 18.18 4.65 -11.66
C VAL A 19 18.40 3.77 -10.43
N VAL A 20 18.42 4.38 -9.25
CA VAL A 20 18.38 3.65 -7.99
C VAL A 20 16.99 3.81 -7.37
N VAL A 21 16.33 2.67 -7.09
CA VAL A 21 15.06 2.61 -6.39
C VAL A 21 15.30 2.24 -4.93
N ILE A 22 14.89 3.11 -4.00
CA ILE A 22 15.04 2.91 -2.55
C ILE A 22 13.72 2.39 -1.99
N GLY A 23 13.71 1.10 -1.62
CA GLY A 23 12.57 0.39 -1.06
C GLY A 23 12.05 -0.73 -1.95
N GLY A 24 11.95 -1.93 -1.36
CA GLY A 24 11.52 -3.18 -1.99
C GLY A 24 10.01 -3.49 -1.81
N GLY A 25 9.19 -2.47 -1.54
CA GLY A 25 7.74 -2.59 -1.55
C GLY A 25 7.16 -2.65 -2.97
N ILE A 26 5.84 -2.83 -3.08
CA ILE A 26 5.17 -2.96 -4.39
C ILE A 26 5.46 -1.78 -5.31
N ALA A 27 5.41 -0.54 -4.80
CA ALA A 27 5.67 0.65 -5.60
C ALA A 27 7.11 0.68 -6.15
N GLY A 28 8.10 0.34 -5.33
CA GLY A 28 9.50 0.29 -5.77
C GLY A 28 9.76 -0.84 -6.76
N ILE A 29 9.26 -2.05 -6.48
CA ILE A 29 9.45 -3.21 -7.34
C ILE A 29 8.76 -3.05 -8.70
N THR A 30 7.53 -2.53 -8.74
CA THR A 30 6.84 -2.30 -10.01
C THR A 30 7.47 -1.15 -10.80
N THR A 31 7.97 -0.11 -10.12
CA THR A 31 8.79 0.93 -10.78
C THR A 31 10.06 0.34 -11.38
N ALA A 32 10.77 -0.51 -10.64
CA ALA A 32 11.98 -1.15 -11.14
C ALA A 32 11.69 -2.06 -12.35
N LEU A 33 10.60 -2.84 -12.31
CA LEU A 33 10.14 -3.67 -13.43
C LEU A 33 9.89 -2.82 -14.68
N GLU A 34 9.14 -1.73 -14.54
CA GLU A 34 8.80 -0.82 -15.64
C GLU A 34 10.03 -0.14 -16.24
N LEU A 35 10.96 0.33 -15.41
CA LEU A 35 12.20 0.98 -15.86
C LEU A 35 13.15 0.00 -16.56
N THR A 36 13.26 -1.22 -16.02
CA THR A 36 14.13 -2.25 -16.61
C THR A 36 13.59 -2.69 -17.98
N GLU A 37 12.27 -2.81 -18.14
CA GLU A 37 11.66 -3.10 -19.45
C GLU A 37 11.87 -1.99 -20.49
N ARG A 38 12.16 -0.77 -20.04
CA ARG A 38 12.56 0.37 -20.89
C ARG A 38 14.08 0.37 -21.19
N GLY A 39 14.80 -0.66 -20.75
CA GLY A 39 16.23 -0.82 -21.03
C GLY A 39 17.15 0.01 -20.14
N LEU A 40 16.66 0.51 -19.00
CA LEU A 40 17.50 1.25 -18.04
C LEU A 40 18.21 0.30 -17.09
N ASP A 41 19.43 0.66 -16.68
CA ASP A 41 20.15 -0.02 -15.60
C ASP A 41 19.53 0.37 -14.25
N VAL A 42 18.83 -0.57 -13.63
CA VAL A 42 18.08 -0.33 -12.39
C VAL A 42 18.67 -1.13 -11.23
N VAL A 43 18.89 -0.43 -10.12
CA VAL A 43 19.29 -1.03 -8.84
C VAL A 43 18.20 -0.76 -7.81
N VAL A 44 17.70 -1.80 -7.17
CA VAL A 44 16.81 -1.70 -6.01
C VAL A 44 17.63 -1.96 -4.75
N VAL A 45 17.55 -1.06 -3.78
CA VAL A 45 18.13 -1.23 -2.44
C VAL A 45 17.02 -1.28 -1.41
N GLU A 46 16.96 -2.37 -0.66
CA GLU A 46 15.97 -2.63 0.40
C GLU A 46 16.68 -2.86 1.74
N LYS A 47 16.28 -2.12 2.77
CA LYS A 47 16.88 -2.18 4.10
C LYS A 47 16.69 -3.53 4.82
N GLY A 48 15.61 -4.22 4.50
CA GLY A 48 15.24 -5.54 5.02
C GLY A 48 15.02 -6.54 3.90
N GLU A 49 13.85 -7.12 3.85
CA GLU A 49 13.43 -8.11 2.85
C GLU A 49 12.35 -7.51 1.92
N ILE A 50 12.27 -7.99 0.70
CA ILE A 50 11.26 -7.55 -0.26
C ILE A 50 9.85 -7.78 0.31
N ALA A 51 9.01 -6.75 0.25
CA ALA A 51 7.63 -6.76 0.73
C ALA A 51 7.43 -7.06 2.23
N ALA A 52 8.48 -7.01 3.06
CA ALA A 52 8.38 -7.39 4.48
C ALA A 52 7.49 -6.48 5.33
N GLU A 53 7.19 -5.26 4.87
CA GLU A 53 6.32 -4.31 5.55
C GLU A 53 4.93 -4.25 4.89
N GLN A 54 4.38 -3.07 4.60
CA GLN A 54 2.98 -2.89 4.11
C GLN A 54 2.60 -3.80 2.94
N SER A 55 3.51 -3.98 1.98
CA SER A 55 3.24 -4.75 0.77
C SER A 55 2.98 -6.24 1.01
N GLY A 56 3.55 -6.82 2.06
CA GLY A 56 3.28 -8.20 2.47
C GLY A 56 2.25 -8.33 3.60
N ARG A 57 1.76 -7.21 4.17
CA ARG A 57 0.90 -7.22 5.35
C ARG A 57 -0.52 -6.73 5.10
N ASN A 58 -0.82 -6.34 3.85
CA ASN A 58 -2.14 -5.85 3.48
C ASN A 58 -3.16 -6.98 3.28
N TRP A 59 -4.40 -6.59 2.99
CA TRP A 59 -5.51 -7.53 2.83
C TRP A 59 -5.47 -8.29 1.49
N GLY A 60 -4.68 -7.82 0.52
CA GLY A 60 -4.59 -8.40 -0.81
C GLY A 60 -5.71 -7.97 -1.76
N TRP A 61 -6.43 -6.91 -1.49
CA TRP A 61 -7.48 -6.40 -2.36
C TRP A 61 -6.92 -5.52 -3.48
N CYS A 62 -7.30 -5.86 -4.71
CA CYS A 62 -7.05 -5.07 -5.91
C CYS A 62 -8.40 -4.53 -6.39
N ARG A 63 -8.75 -3.30 -6.02
CA ARG A 63 -10.10 -2.77 -6.17
C ARG A 63 -10.13 -1.35 -6.71
N GLN A 64 -11.15 -1.06 -7.50
CA GLN A 64 -11.56 0.28 -7.91
C GLN A 64 -12.74 0.81 -7.07
N MET A 65 -13.58 -0.09 -6.55
CA MET A 65 -14.71 0.26 -5.70
C MET A 65 -14.28 1.03 -4.45
N GLY A 66 -14.97 2.13 -4.14
CA GLY A 66 -14.69 2.95 -2.96
C GLY A 66 -13.40 3.77 -3.03
N ARG A 67 -12.78 3.89 -4.21
CA ARG A 67 -11.59 4.72 -4.42
C ARG A 67 -11.94 6.20 -4.48
N ASP A 68 -10.95 7.00 -4.16
CA ASP A 68 -10.96 8.44 -4.46
C ASP A 68 -11.05 8.65 -5.97
N PRO A 69 -11.91 9.56 -6.46
CA PRO A 69 -12.03 9.84 -7.90
C PRO A 69 -10.70 10.18 -8.57
N ARG A 70 -9.79 10.82 -7.86
CA ARG A 70 -8.45 11.18 -8.34
C ARG A 70 -7.58 9.96 -8.65
N GLU A 71 -7.78 8.85 -7.94
CA GLU A 71 -7.07 7.57 -8.15
C GLU A 71 -7.71 6.71 -9.24
N MET A 72 -8.94 7.01 -9.66
CA MET A 72 -9.72 6.15 -10.55
C MET A 72 -9.02 5.85 -11.89
N PRO A 73 -8.43 6.81 -12.60
CA PRO A 73 -7.70 6.52 -13.83
C PRO A 73 -6.52 5.57 -13.59
N LEU A 74 -5.78 5.77 -12.49
CA LEU A 74 -4.59 5.01 -12.17
C LEU A 74 -4.94 3.56 -11.77
N ILE A 75 -5.99 3.34 -10.95
CA ILE A 75 -6.39 1.98 -10.55
C ILE A 75 -6.91 1.16 -11.74
N ARG A 76 -7.56 1.77 -12.72
CA ARG A 76 -8.01 1.07 -13.93
C ARG A 76 -6.83 0.54 -14.74
N ILE A 77 -5.80 1.36 -14.96
CA ILE A 77 -4.55 0.90 -15.59
C ILE A 77 -3.92 -0.21 -14.75
N SER A 78 -3.87 -0.02 -13.43
CA SER A 78 -3.27 -0.99 -12.52
C SER A 78 -3.96 -2.35 -12.57
N LEU A 79 -5.29 -2.41 -12.59
CA LEU A 79 -6.04 -3.66 -12.70
C LEU A 79 -5.79 -4.37 -14.05
N GLY A 80 -5.68 -3.61 -15.15
CA GLY A 80 -5.27 -4.18 -16.44
C GLY A 80 -3.86 -4.78 -16.40
N LEU A 81 -2.93 -4.14 -15.68
CA LEU A 81 -1.59 -4.68 -15.48
C LEU A 81 -1.57 -5.91 -14.56
N TRP A 82 -2.46 -5.96 -13.57
CA TRP A 82 -2.62 -7.15 -12.72
C TRP A 82 -3.08 -8.38 -13.51
N ASP A 83 -4.00 -8.23 -14.49
CA ASP A 83 -4.50 -9.33 -15.33
C ASP A 83 -3.38 -10.06 -16.07
N GLY A 84 -2.43 -9.32 -16.65
CA GLY A 84 -1.30 -9.88 -17.40
C GLY A 84 -0.04 -10.11 -16.57
N MET A 85 -0.07 -9.87 -15.25
CA MET A 85 1.16 -9.81 -14.45
C MET A 85 1.88 -11.16 -14.37
N ASN A 86 1.17 -12.25 -14.19
CA ASN A 86 1.77 -13.58 -14.07
C ASN A 86 2.57 -13.97 -15.32
N GLU A 87 2.02 -13.72 -16.51
CA GLU A 87 2.70 -13.95 -17.78
C GLU A 87 3.89 -12.99 -17.94
N ARG A 88 3.68 -11.70 -17.68
CA ARG A 88 4.69 -10.66 -17.81
C ARG A 88 5.95 -10.93 -17.00
N ILE A 89 5.78 -11.43 -15.78
CA ILE A 89 6.89 -11.72 -14.85
C ILE A 89 7.33 -13.19 -14.88
N GLY A 90 6.63 -14.08 -15.58
CA GLY A 90 6.87 -15.53 -15.53
C GLY A 90 6.79 -16.09 -14.11
N GLY A 91 5.78 -15.69 -13.33
CA GLY A 91 5.63 -16.05 -11.92
C GLY A 91 4.19 -15.90 -11.44
N GLU A 92 3.91 -16.37 -10.22
CA GLU A 92 2.55 -16.37 -9.65
C GLU A 92 2.35 -15.23 -8.65
N THR A 93 1.30 -14.44 -8.84
CA THR A 93 0.90 -13.35 -7.94
C THR A 93 -0.32 -13.69 -7.10
N GLY A 94 -1.03 -14.76 -7.46
CA GLY A 94 -2.34 -15.10 -6.88
C GLY A 94 -3.44 -14.12 -7.26
N PHE A 95 -3.24 -13.31 -8.31
CA PHE A 95 -4.27 -12.39 -8.75
C PHE A 95 -5.47 -13.15 -9.35
N ASN A 96 -6.65 -12.76 -8.88
CA ASN A 96 -7.93 -13.33 -9.32
C ASN A 96 -9.03 -12.28 -9.25
N ARG A 97 -9.74 -12.06 -10.35
CA ARG A 97 -10.97 -11.27 -10.37
C ARG A 97 -12.11 -12.08 -9.73
N CYS A 98 -12.32 -11.88 -8.45
CA CYS A 98 -13.31 -12.62 -7.66
C CYS A 98 -14.55 -11.80 -7.32
N GLY A 99 -14.57 -10.53 -7.69
CA GLY A 99 -15.54 -9.56 -7.24
C GLY A 99 -15.35 -9.15 -5.78
N ILE A 100 -15.71 -7.91 -5.49
CA ILE A 100 -15.71 -7.37 -4.11
C ILE A 100 -17.08 -6.82 -3.78
N LEU A 101 -17.57 -7.11 -2.57
CA LEU A 101 -18.85 -6.64 -2.04
C LEU A 101 -18.64 -5.76 -0.81
N TYR A 102 -19.37 -4.65 -0.75
CA TYR A 102 -19.59 -3.88 0.47
C TYR A 102 -21.04 -4.08 0.94
N LEU A 103 -21.23 -4.99 1.88
CA LEU A 103 -22.51 -5.34 2.45
C LEU A 103 -23.02 -4.23 3.38
N CYS A 104 -24.28 -3.89 3.27
CA CYS A 104 -24.94 -2.85 4.06
C CYS A 104 -26.00 -3.46 4.98
N ASP A 105 -25.79 -3.34 6.28
CA ASP A 105 -26.71 -3.81 7.33
C ASP A 105 -27.79 -2.78 7.69
N THR A 106 -27.60 -1.52 7.28
CA THR A 106 -28.53 -0.41 7.54
C THR A 106 -28.85 0.36 6.26
N ASP A 107 -30.03 0.98 6.24
CA ASP A 107 -30.47 1.83 5.12
C ASP A 107 -29.54 3.04 4.92
N ALA A 108 -29.00 3.59 6.02
CA ALA A 108 -28.05 4.70 5.96
C ALA A 108 -26.73 4.31 5.25
N ARG A 109 -26.19 3.10 5.54
CA ARG A 109 -25.02 2.58 4.84
C ARG A 109 -25.30 2.31 3.37
N LEU A 110 -26.46 1.74 3.05
CA LEU A 110 -26.88 1.51 1.67
C LEU A 110 -27.00 2.83 0.91
N ALA A 111 -27.66 3.84 1.48
CA ALA A 111 -27.78 5.16 0.88
C ALA A 111 -26.42 5.82 0.61
N ALA A 112 -25.47 5.68 1.55
CA ALA A 112 -24.09 6.18 1.33
C ALA A 112 -23.39 5.47 0.19
N LYS A 113 -23.59 4.14 0.02
CA LYS A 113 -23.03 3.39 -1.11
C LYS A 113 -23.72 3.70 -2.43
N GLN A 114 -25.04 3.94 -2.42
CA GLN A 114 -25.78 4.43 -3.57
C GLN A 114 -25.26 5.81 -4.02
N LYS A 115 -25.06 6.72 -3.06
CA LYS A 115 -24.46 8.03 -3.38
C LYS A 115 -23.07 7.91 -4.01
N TRP A 116 -22.19 7.10 -3.44
CA TRP A 116 -20.87 6.87 -4.01
C TRP A 116 -20.96 6.27 -5.43
N PHE A 117 -21.89 5.34 -5.66
CA PHE A 117 -22.14 4.75 -6.97
C PHE A 117 -22.54 5.82 -7.99
N GLU A 118 -23.50 6.70 -7.67
CA GLU A 118 -23.96 7.76 -8.56
C GLU A 118 -22.88 8.79 -8.84
N ASP A 119 -22.15 9.20 -7.80
CA ASP A 119 -21.15 10.27 -7.90
C ASP A 119 -19.85 9.80 -8.59
N ASN A 120 -19.50 8.52 -8.50
CA ASN A 120 -18.17 8.04 -8.90
C ASN A 120 -18.21 6.87 -9.89
N ALA A 121 -18.93 5.78 -9.55
CA ALA A 121 -18.90 4.57 -10.37
C ALA A 121 -19.61 4.76 -11.72
N ARG A 122 -20.79 5.38 -11.69
CA ARG A 122 -21.58 5.62 -12.91
C ARG A 122 -20.86 6.56 -13.89
N PRO A 123 -20.36 7.75 -13.49
CA PRO A 123 -19.60 8.61 -14.41
C PRO A 123 -18.33 7.95 -14.95
N ALA A 124 -17.63 7.16 -14.12
CA ALA A 124 -16.44 6.43 -14.52
C ALA A 124 -16.76 5.16 -15.34
N ARG A 125 -18.03 4.84 -15.57
CA ARG A 125 -18.50 3.64 -16.28
C ARG A 125 -17.90 2.35 -15.73
N LEU A 126 -17.89 2.22 -14.40
CA LEU A 126 -17.45 0.98 -13.76
C LEU A 126 -18.55 -0.08 -13.88
N SER A 127 -18.15 -1.35 -13.82
CA SER A 127 -19.08 -2.49 -13.73
C SER A 127 -19.79 -2.58 -12.36
N THR A 128 -19.51 -1.64 -11.47
CA THR A 128 -20.11 -1.54 -10.14
C THR A 128 -21.61 -1.39 -10.21
N ARG A 129 -22.33 -2.07 -9.31
CA ARG A 129 -23.79 -1.97 -9.18
C ARG A 129 -24.25 -2.16 -7.74
N ILE A 130 -25.45 -1.69 -7.46
CA ILE A 130 -26.16 -2.00 -6.21
C ILE A 130 -26.91 -3.31 -6.42
N ILE A 131 -26.76 -4.25 -5.49
CA ILE A 131 -27.39 -5.57 -5.53
C ILE A 131 -28.23 -5.83 -4.28
N GLY A 132 -29.23 -6.70 -4.42
CA GLY A 132 -30.14 -7.08 -3.33
C GLY A 132 -29.91 -8.48 -2.78
N GLY A 133 -30.78 -8.91 -1.86
CA GLY A 133 -30.61 -10.11 -1.04
C GLY A 133 -30.29 -11.38 -1.80
N ARG A 134 -31.08 -11.74 -2.83
CA ARG A 134 -30.87 -12.98 -3.59
C ARG A 134 -29.49 -13.05 -4.25
N GLU A 135 -29.06 -11.97 -4.88
CA GLU A 135 -27.78 -11.93 -5.54
C GLU A 135 -26.60 -11.91 -4.52
N ILE A 136 -26.82 -11.31 -3.35
CA ILE A 136 -25.88 -11.38 -2.23
C ILE A 136 -25.72 -12.83 -1.77
N ASP A 137 -26.83 -13.57 -1.60
CA ASP A 137 -26.80 -14.96 -1.15
C ASP A 137 -26.15 -15.90 -2.18
N GLU A 138 -26.23 -15.60 -3.47
CA GLU A 138 -25.53 -16.33 -4.54
C GLU A 138 -24.02 -16.09 -4.49
N LEU A 139 -23.57 -14.86 -4.19
CA LEU A 139 -22.15 -14.49 -4.15
C LEU A 139 -21.47 -14.81 -2.81
N VAL A 140 -22.20 -14.67 -1.71
CA VAL A 140 -21.73 -14.88 -0.34
C VAL A 140 -22.74 -15.72 0.43
N PRO A 141 -22.81 -17.04 0.14
CA PRO A 141 -23.85 -17.92 0.69
C PRO A 141 -23.74 -18.15 2.20
N GLY A 142 -24.85 -18.53 2.80
CA GLY A 142 -24.91 -18.97 4.19
C GLY A 142 -24.99 -17.83 5.21
N GLY A 143 -25.33 -16.64 4.81
CA GLY A 143 -25.63 -15.53 5.71
C GLY A 143 -26.90 -15.78 6.50
N VAL A 144 -26.88 -15.56 7.84
CA VAL A 144 -28.04 -15.76 8.72
C VAL A 144 -28.76 -14.46 9.09
N LYS A 145 -28.19 -13.32 8.70
CA LYS A 145 -28.82 -12.00 8.87
C LYS A 145 -29.03 -11.35 7.51
N PRO A 146 -30.23 -10.80 7.26
CA PRO A 146 -30.50 -10.15 5.97
C PRO A 146 -29.69 -8.87 5.83
N TRP A 147 -29.17 -8.66 4.63
CA TRP A 147 -28.53 -7.40 4.23
C TRP A 147 -29.55 -6.49 3.55
N LYS A 148 -29.48 -5.18 3.81
CA LYS A 148 -30.30 -4.18 3.11
C LYS A 148 -29.95 -4.07 1.63
N GLY A 149 -28.73 -4.43 1.27
CA GLY A 149 -28.16 -4.44 -0.05
C GLY A 149 -26.64 -4.44 0.00
N ALA A 150 -26.02 -4.38 -1.14
CA ALA A 150 -24.57 -4.27 -1.25
C ALA A 150 -24.17 -3.42 -2.46
N LEU A 151 -22.99 -2.77 -2.37
CA LEU A 151 -22.26 -2.29 -3.52
C LEU A 151 -21.35 -3.43 -4.00
N TYR A 152 -21.44 -3.80 -5.26
CA TYR A 152 -20.69 -4.91 -5.85
C TYR A 152 -19.96 -4.48 -7.11
N THR A 153 -18.68 -4.85 -7.20
CA THR A 153 -17.86 -4.65 -8.40
C THR A 153 -17.27 -5.98 -8.83
N PRO A 154 -17.78 -6.61 -9.91
CA PRO A 154 -17.30 -7.91 -10.38
C PRO A 154 -15.84 -7.88 -10.88
N ASP A 155 -15.41 -6.74 -11.44
CA ASP A 155 -14.05 -6.60 -12.01
C ASP A 155 -12.97 -6.34 -10.96
N ASP A 156 -13.35 -6.13 -9.69
CA ASP A 156 -12.40 -6.06 -8.59
C ASP A 156 -11.89 -7.46 -8.23
N GLY A 157 -10.69 -7.52 -7.68
CA GLY A 157 -10.05 -8.79 -7.41
C GLY A 157 -9.20 -8.78 -6.15
N ARG A 158 -8.47 -9.86 -5.97
CA ARG A 158 -7.48 -10.05 -4.91
C ARG A 158 -6.20 -10.63 -5.47
N ALA A 159 -5.10 -10.45 -4.75
CA ALA A 159 -3.84 -11.14 -5.00
C ALA A 159 -3.24 -11.60 -3.67
N GLU A 160 -2.13 -12.35 -3.70
CA GLU A 160 -1.47 -12.86 -2.51
C GLU A 160 -0.29 -11.98 -2.11
N PRO A 161 -0.42 -11.13 -1.05
CA PRO A 161 0.64 -10.19 -0.68
C PRO A 161 1.99 -10.84 -0.38
N PHE A 162 1.98 -12.08 0.14
CA PHE A 162 3.19 -12.79 0.55
C PHE A 162 4.02 -13.34 -0.61
N ILE A 163 3.43 -13.47 -1.81
CA ILE A 163 4.12 -14.00 -3.00
C ILE A 163 4.15 -13.00 -4.14
N ALA A 164 3.15 -12.14 -4.30
CA ALA A 164 2.99 -11.29 -5.47
C ALA A 164 4.20 -10.36 -5.69
N VAL A 165 4.59 -9.60 -4.68
CA VAL A 165 5.71 -8.65 -4.81
C VAL A 165 7.07 -9.35 -4.94
N PRO A 166 7.36 -10.43 -4.17
CA PRO A 166 8.53 -11.27 -4.43
C PRO A 166 8.58 -11.84 -5.86
N ALA A 167 7.45 -12.32 -6.40
CA ALA A 167 7.38 -12.82 -7.78
C ALA A 167 7.67 -11.70 -8.80
N MET A 168 7.10 -10.50 -8.60
CA MET A 168 7.41 -9.31 -9.41
C MET A 168 8.89 -8.93 -9.32
N ALA A 169 9.50 -9.00 -8.14
CA ALA A 169 10.93 -8.73 -7.95
C ALA A 169 11.80 -9.72 -8.72
N LEU A 170 11.48 -11.02 -8.66
CA LEU A 170 12.16 -12.03 -9.47
C LEU A 170 11.94 -11.80 -10.97
N GLY A 171 10.76 -11.34 -11.39
CA GLY A 171 10.48 -10.94 -12.75
C GLY A 171 11.36 -9.77 -13.20
N ALA A 172 11.47 -8.73 -12.39
CA ALA A 172 12.35 -7.58 -12.65
C ALA A 172 13.83 -8.00 -12.77
N ARG A 173 14.30 -8.91 -11.88
CA ARG A 173 15.67 -9.47 -11.98
C ARG A 173 15.91 -10.23 -13.27
N ARG A 174 14.96 -11.09 -13.71
CA ARG A 174 15.08 -11.79 -15.01
C ARG A 174 15.21 -10.84 -16.19
N LYS A 175 14.68 -9.62 -16.06
CA LYS A 175 14.78 -8.55 -17.06
C LYS A 175 16.01 -7.65 -16.89
N GLY A 176 16.86 -7.88 -15.86
CA GLY A 176 18.12 -7.20 -15.66
C GLY A 176 18.21 -6.26 -14.45
N ALA A 177 17.12 -6.05 -13.69
CA ALA A 177 17.22 -5.29 -12.44
C ALA A 177 18.12 -6.00 -11.42
N LYS A 178 18.96 -5.26 -10.73
CA LYS A 178 19.75 -5.75 -9.59
C LYS A 178 19.03 -5.42 -8.30
N ILE A 179 18.89 -6.39 -7.40
CA ILE A 179 18.12 -6.23 -6.16
C ILE A 179 18.97 -6.62 -4.97
N PHE A 180 19.22 -5.65 -4.09
CA PHE A 180 19.98 -5.81 -2.86
C PHE A 180 19.06 -5.73 -1.65
N THR A 181 18.88 -6.85 -0.96
CA THR A 181 18.22 -6.91 0.34
C THR A 181 19.24 -6.76 1.46
N ASN A 182 18.77 -6.40 2.67
CA ASN A 182 19.63 -6.03 3.77
C ASN A 182 20.71 -5.02 3.32
N CYS A 183 20.26 -4.00 2.58
CA CYS A 183 21.06 -2.93 2.00
C CYS A 183 20.33 -1.60 2.18
N ALA A 184 20.52 -0.97 3.34
CA ALA A 184 19.87 0.30 3.66
C ALA A 184 20.55 1.44 2.92
N ALA A 185 19.73 2.29 2.27
CA ALA A 185 20.18 3.58 1.77
C ALA A 185 20.29 4.56 2.96
N ARG A 186 21.49 5.08 3.21
CA ARG A 186 21.75 6.07 4.28
C ARG A 186 21.36 7.48 3.87
N GLY A 187 21.45 7.79 2.59
CA GLY A 187 21.13 9.10 2.04
C GLY A 187 21.64 9.27 0.61
N LEU A 188 21.69 10.52 0.18
CA LEU A 188 22.07 10.89 -1.19
C LEU A 188 23.28 11.81 -1.20
N GLU A 189 24.11 11.69 -2.24
CA GLU A 189 25.03 12.76 -2.65
C GLU A 189 24.36 13.59 -3.74
N THR A 190 24.68 14.88 -3.74
CA THR A 190 24.15 15.84 -4.70
C THR A 190 25.27 16.67 -5.30
N SER A 191 25.10 17.06 -6.55
CA SER A 191 26.02 17.95 -7.25
C SER A 191 25.22 18.94 -8.09
N ALA A 192 25.49 20.23 -7.97
CA ALA A 192 24.82 21.29 -8.72
C ALA A 192 23.29 21.23 -8.69
N GLY A 193 22.71 20.91 -7.54
CA GLY A 193 21.24 20.87 -7.37
C GLY A 193 20.55 19.61 -7.89
N ARG A 194 21.32 18.60 -8.31
CA ARG A 194 20.76 17.29 -8.75
C ARG A 194 21.37 16.14 -7.96
N VAL A 195 20.67 15.01 -7.98
CA VAL A 195 21.19 13.76 -7.40
C VAL A 195 22.43 13.31 -8.16
N SER A 196 23.40 12.75 -7.47
CA SER A 196 24.61 12.18 -8.09
C SER A 196 24.91 10.76 -7.64
N ALA A 197 24.53 10.39 -6.40
CA ALA A 197 24.71 9.04 -5.90
C ALA A 197 23.76 8.72 -4.75
N VAL A 198 23.54 7.43 -4.52
CA VAL A 198 22.97 6.87 -3.29
C VAL A 198 24.09 6.29 -2.44
N VAL A 199 24.15 6.72 -1.19
CA VAL A 199 25.06 6.14 -0.18
C VAL A 199 24.30 5.07 0.58
N THR A 200 24.77 3.84 0.48
CA THR A 200 24.21 2.68 1.20
C THR A 200 25.18 2.21 2.28
N GLU A 201 24.72 1.36 3.17
CA GLU A 201 25.60 0.68 4.14
C GLU A 201 26.66 -0.24 3.49
N LYS A 202 26.44 -0.64 2.21
CA LYS A 202 27.34 -1.53 1.45
C LYS A 202 28.25 -0.79 0.47
N GLY A 203 28.06 0.51 0.30
CA GLY A 203 28.85 1.33 -0.63
C GLY A 203 28.03 2.41 -1.32
N VAL A 204 28.64 3.09 -2.27
CA VAL A 204 28.07 4.22 -3.02
C VAL A 204 27.75 3.78 -4.44
N ILE A 205 26.56 4.16 -4.92
CA ILE A 205 26.09 3.91 -6.29
C ILE A 205 25.85 5.26 -6.95
N THR A 206 26.66 5.64 -7.92
CA THR A 206 26.39 6.84 -8.74
C THR A 206 25.19 6.61 -9.64
N CYS A 207 24.31 7.62 -9.80
CA CYS A 207 23.10 7.47 -10.59
C CYS A 207 22.60 8.81 -11.14
N ASP A 208 21.77 8.71 -12.19
CA ASP A 208 21.17 9.86 -12.84
C ASP A 208 19.81 10.24 -12.24
N ALA A 209 19.10 9.25 -11.69
CA ALA A 209 17.83 9.45 -11.01
C ALA A 209 17.65 8.49 -9.81
N ILE A 210 16.80 8.90 -8.87
CA ILE A 210 16.47 8.16 -7.65
C ILE A 210 14.95 8.16 -7.48
N VAL A 211 14.40 6.99 -7.16
CA VAL A 211 13.00 6.84 -6.76
C VAL A 211 12.94 6.39 -5.31
N LEU A 212 12.45 7.24 -4.42
CA LEU A 212 12.20 6.88 -3.03
C LEU A 212 10.81 6.26 -2.90
N ALA A 213 10.78 4.95 -2.68
CA ALA A 213 9.59 4.13 -2.44
C ALA A 213 9.61 3.49 -1.04
N GLY A 214 10.08 4.25 -0.06
CA GLY A 214 10.39 3.81 1.30
C GLY A 214 9.16 3.64 2.21
N GLY A 215 7.92 3.73 1.70
CA GLY A 215 6.69 3.59 2.50
C GLY A 215 6.70 4.48 3.74
N ALA A 216 6.42 3.94 4.92
CA ALA A 216 6.39 4.67 6.19
C ALA A 216 7.73 5.34 6.57
N TRP A 217 8.84 4.94 5.94
CA TRP A 217 10.16 5.49 6.17
C TRP A 217 10.51 6.69 5.29
N SER A 218 9.72 6.97 4.26
CA SER A 218 9.98 8.04 3.29
C SER A 218 10.07 9.41 3.95
N ARG A 219 9.21 9.71 4.92
CA ARG A 219 9.27 10.97 5.66
C ARG A 219 10.60 11.16 6.39
N ARG A 220 11.10 10.14 7.06
CA ARG A 220 12.37 10.19 7.78
C ARG A 220 13.54 10.38 6.82
N PHE A 221 13.54 9.67 5.69
CA PHE A 221 14.54 9.83 4.65
C PHE A 221 14.55 11.26 4.08
N CYS A 222 13.38 11.78 3.71
CA CYS A 222 13.21 13.16 3.23
C CYS A 222 13.68 14.20 4.27
N HIS A 223 13.36 13.97 5.56
CA HIS A 223 13.77 14.89 6.62
C HIS A 223 15.30 15.00 6.75
N ASN A 224 16.04 13.90 6.58
CA ASN A 224 17.51 13.92 6.57
C ASN A 224 18.08 14.78 5.41
N LEU A 225 17.33 14.88 4.31
CA LEU A 225 17.67 15.73 3.14
C LEU A 225 17.15 17.17 3.28
N GLY A 226 16.47 17.53 4.38
CA GLY A 226 15.84 18.85 4.53
C GLY A 226 14.53 19.01 3.73
N ILE A 227 13.97 17.92 3.19
CA ILE A 227 12.73 17.91 2.43
C ILE A 227 11.56 17.61 3.36
N SER A 228 10.54 18.47 3.38
CA SER A 228 9.31 18.26 4.16
C SER A 228 8.37 17.32 3.45
N LEU A 229 8.05 16.17 4.06
CA LEU A 229 7.07 15.22 3.53
C LEU A 229 5.93 15.07 4.56
N PRO A 230 4.70 15.54 4.26
CA PRO A 230 3.56 15.37 5.15
C PRO A 230 3.03 13.93 5.09
N GLN A 231 3.53 13.10 5.99
CA GLN A 231 3.20 11.70 6.08
C GLN A 231 3.16 11.29 7.55
N LEU A 232 2.09 10.61 7.96
CA LEU A 232 1.95 9.94 9.25
C LEU A 232 1.72 8.45 9.04
N THR A 233 1.73 7.68 10.13
CA THR A 233 1.45 6.25 10.09
C THR A 233 0.21 5.91 10.89
N VAL A 234 -0.57 4.96 10.37
CA VAL A 234 -1.64 4.28 11.10
C VAL A 234 -1.39 2.78 11.10
N VAL A 235 -1.75 2.11 12.18
CA VAL A 235 -1.59 0.66 12.33
C VAL A 235 -2.91 -0.02 12.03
N ASN A 236 -2.88 -0.97 11.09
CA ASN A 236 -4.02 -1.82 10.80
C ASN A 236 -3.62 -3.29 11.04
N SER A 237 -4.55 -4.06 11.62
CA SER A 237 -4.34 -5.45 12.00
C SER A 237 -5.12 -6.39 11.11
N ALA A 238 -4.54 -7.55 10.83
CA ALA A 238 -5.17 -8.62 10.08
C ALA A 238 -4.83 -9.98 10.70
N MET A 239 -5.62 -10.98 10.36
CA MET A 239 -5.38 -12.37 10.73
C MET A 239 -5.66 -13.29 9.56
N ARG A 240 -5.10 -14.50 9.58
CA ARG A 240 -5.43 -15.56 8.65
C ARG A 240 -5.91 -16.80 9.38
N THR A 241 -6.83 -17.51 8.73
CA THR A 241 -7.28 -18.81 9.20
C THR A 241 -6.43 -19.95 8.61
N GLU A 242 -6.52 -21.13 9.22
CA GLU A 242 -6.24 -22.37 8.54
C GLU A 242 -7.23 -22.57 7.37
N PRO A 243 -6.97 -23.51 6.41
CA PRO A 243 -7.91 -23.82 5.35
C PRO A 243 -9.32 -24.09 5.88
N LEU A 244 -10.34 -23.55 5.22
CA LEU A 244 -11.73 -23.61 5.64
C LEU A 244 -12.65 -23.57 4.42
N GLU A 245 -13.51 -24.59 4.27
CA GLU A 245 -14.50 -24.60 3.21
C GLU A 245 -15.80 -23.92 3.64
N THR A 246 -16.10 -22.80 2.98
CA THR A 246 -17.31 -21.99 3.28
C THR A 246 -18.21 -21.84 2.05
N GLY A 247 -17.78 -22.26 0.87
CA GLY A 247 -18.45 -21.99 -0.41
C GLY A 247 -18.27 -20.55 -0.92
N ILE A 248 -17.63 -19.66 -0.14
CA ILE A 248 -17.49 -18.23 -0.47
C ILE A 248 -16.16 -18.00 -1.20
N ASN A 249 -16.22 -17.45 -2.41
CA ASN A 249 -15.03 -17.07 -3.18
C ASN A 249 -14.84 -15.54 -3.29
N ALA A 250 -15.92 -14.77 -3.28
CA ALA A 250 -15.87 -13.31 -3.34
C ALA A 250 -15.13 -12.71 -2.14
N SER A 251 -14.55 -11.53 -2.34
CA SER A 251 -14.04 -10.72 -1.23
C SER A 251 -15.16 -9.83 -0.69
N CYS A 252 -15.22 -9.66 0.63
CA CYS A 252 -16.39 -9.06 1.24
C CYS A 252 -16.01 -8.15 2.41
N SER A 253 -16.73 -7.03 2.55
CA SER A 253 -16.74 -6.16 3.72
C SER A 253 -18.16 -6.04 4.24
N GLY A 254 -18.35 -6.23 5.54
CA GLY A 254 -19.67 -6.19 6.20
C GLY A 254 -19.66 -5.38 7.49
N ALA A 255 -20.54 -5.71 8.41
CA ALA A 255 -20.70 -5.04 9.70
C ALA A 255 -19.56 -5.40 10.66
N GLY A 256 -18.47 -4.65 10.63
CA GLY A 256 -17.31 -4.83 11.51
C GLY A 256 -16.30 -5.89 11.05
N PHE A 257 -16.43 -6.43 9.86
CA PHE A 257 -15.47 -7.37 9.29
C PHE A 257 -15.19 -7.10 7.81
N ALA A 258 -14.02 -7.54 7.34
CA ALA A 258 -13.73 -7.76 5.95
C ALA A 258 -12.94 -9.06 5.80
N PHE A 259 -13.14 -9.76 4.69
CA PHE A 259 -12.41 -10.99 4.40
C PHE A 259 -12.14 -11.19 2.91
N ARG A 260 -11.16 -12.02 2.61
CA ARG A 260 -10.92 -12.62 1.30
C ARG A 260 -10.47 -14.07 1.43
N LYS A 261 -10.83 -14.92 0.47
CA LYS A 261 -10.26 -16.26 0.36
C LYS A 261 -8.80 -16.18 -0.10
N ARG A 262 -7.96 -17.07 0.42
CA ARG A 262 -6.53 -17.19 0.13
C ARG A 262 -6.30 -18.37 -0.82
N MET A 263 -5.14 -18.40 -1.49
CA MET A 263 -4.74 -19.55 -2.32
C MET A 263 -4.53 -20.82 -1.50
N ASP A 264 -4.15 -20.70 -0.23
CA ASP A 264 -3.99 -21.85 0.68
C ASP A 264 -5.32 -22.43 1.20
N GLY A 265 -6.46 -21.91 0.73
CA GLY A 265 -7.79 -22.34 1.15
C GLY A 265 -8.29 -21.66 2.44
N GLY A 266 -7.45 -20.92 3.15
CA GLY A 266 -7.84 -20.13 4.31
C GLY A 266 -8.42 -18.76 3.92
N TYR A 267 -8.67 -17.93 4.92
CA TYR A 267 -9.16 -16.58 4.75
C TYR A 267 -8.25 -15.56 5.44
N THR A 268 -8.01 -14.43 4.80
CA THR A 268 -7.52 -13.22 5.49
C THR A 268 -8.73 -12.46 6.01
N ILE A 269 -8.73 -12.12 7.29
CA ILE A 269 -9.83 -11.43 7.98
C ILE A 269 -9.26 -10.21 8.70
N THR A 270 -10.02 -9.12 8.70
CA THR A 270 -9.70 -7.87 9.38
C THR A 270 -10.97 -7.15 9.80
N HIS A 271 -10.86 -6.13 10.63
CA HIS A 271 -11.94 -5.19 10.85
C HIS A 271 -11.97 -4.18 9.70
N ASN A 272 -13.15 -3.94 9.12
CA ASN A 272 -13.30 -3.15 7.89
C ASN A 272 -13.19 -1.63 8.06
N HIS A 273 -13.10 -1.14 9.30
CA HIS A 273 -13.18 0.30 9.57
C HIS A 273 -12.23 0.79 10.68
N LEU A 274 -11.76 -0.08 11.58
CA LEU A 274 -10.96 0.35 12.73
C LEU A 274 -9.47 0.28 12.42
N SER A 275 -8.81 1.42 12.58
CA SER A 275 -7.36 1.57 12.56
C SER A 275 -6.86 2.23 13.85
N VAL A 276 -5.59 2.08 14.18
CA VAL A 276 -4.97 2.71 15.35
C VAL A 276 -3.94 3.72 14.88
N ALA A 277 -4.03 4.95 15.34
CA ALA A 277 -2.99 5.96 15.16
C ALA A 277 -2.21 6.13 16.45
N ASP A 278 -0.94 5.76 16.43
CA ASP A 278 -0.03 6.06 17.50
C ASP A 278 0.32 7.55 17.48
N ILE A 279 0.10 8.20 18.61
CA ILE A 279 0.48 9.60 18.79
C ILE A 279 2.00 9.65 18.90
N THR A 280 2.65 10.36 17.98
CA THR A 280 4.09 10.51 17.89
C THR A 280 4.45 12.00 17.86
N PRO A 281 5.73 12.37 18.02
CA PRO A 281 6.16 13.77 17.85
C PRO A 281 5.73 14.38 16.51
N ASP A 282 5.65 13.59 15.44
CA ASP A 282 5.21 14.05 14.12
C ASP A 282 3.70 14.31 14.04
N SER A 283 2.89 13.65 14.86
CA SER A 283 1.45 13.94 14.97
C SER A 283 1.19 15.40 15.36
N PHE A 284 2.02 15.98 16.24
CA PHE A 284 1.92 17.39 16.62
C PHE A 284 2.46 18.33 15.54
N ARG A 285 3.55 17.95 14.86
CA ARG A 285 4.16 18.79 13.80
C ARG A 285 3.28 18.90 12.57
N LEU A 286 2.52 17.87 12.26
CA LEU A 286 1.64 17.78 11.10
C LEU A 286 0.16 17.96 11.46
N PHE A 287 -0.15 18.35 12.71
CA PHE A 287 -1.52 18.38 13.22
C PHE A 287 -2.48 19.17 12.31
N THR A 288 -2.09 20.38 11.91
CA THR A 288 -2.94 21.24 11.06
C THR A 288 -3.20 20.64 9.68
N GLN A 289 -2.22 19.93 9.11
CA GLN A 289 -2.36 19.29 7.80
C GLN A 289 -3.24 18.04 7.86
N PHE A 290 -3.19 17.28 8.96
CA PHE A 290 -3.98 16.05 9.13
C PHE A 290 -5.32 16.26 9.83
N LEU A 291 -5.63 17.45 10.34
CA LEU A 291 -6.89 17.75 11.01
C LEU A 291 -8.13 17.44 10.14
N PRO A 292 -8.16 17.76 8.82
CA PRO A 292 -9.29 17.37 7.97
C PRO A 292 -9.50 15.86 7.87
N ALA A 293 -8.42 15.08 7.78
CA ALA A 293 -8.48 13.62 7.72
C ALA A 293 -8.97 13.04 9.06
N LEU A 294 -8.47 13.55 10.17
CA LEU A 294 -8.93 13.16 11.52
C LEU A 294 -10.41 13.43 11.71
N LEU A 295 -10.90 14.61 11.31
CA LEU A 295 -12.33 14.97 11.44
C LEU A 295 -13.23 14.13 10.53
N MET A 296 -12.75 13.71 9.37
CA MET A 296 -13.50 12.87 8.45
C MET A 296 -13.73 11.46 9.00
N ASP A 297 -12.72 10.85 9.59
CA ASP A 297 -12.75 9.44 10.03
C ASP A 297 -12.45 9.23 11.52
N TRP A 298 -12.78 10.20 12.36
CA TRP A 298 -12.49 10.13 13.80
C TRP A 298 -13.12 8.92 14.50
N LYS A 299 -14.23 8.37 13.98
CA LYS A 299 -14.88 7.17 14.52
C LYS A 299 -14.17 5.87 14.16
N GLY A 300 -13.47 5.85 13.03
CA GLY A 300 -12.68 4.72 12.56
C GLY A 300 -11.25 4.70 13.12
N LEU A 301 -10.81 5.81 13.71
CA LEU A 301 -9.45 5.97 14.19
C LEU A 301 -9.38 5.95 15.73
N ARG A 302 -8.71 4.94 16.28
CA ARG A 302 -8.40 4.85 17.72
C ARG A 302 -7.04 5.49 17.97
N LEU A 303 -7.00 6.62 18.67
CA LEU A 303 -5.74 7.27 19.06
C LEU A 303 -5.11 6.52 20.25
N ARG A 304 -3.81 6.23 20.16
CA ARG A 304 -3.05 5.55 21.20
C ARG A 304 -1.78 6.33 21.53
N LEU A 305 -1.59 6.61 22.80
CA LEU A 305 -0.32 7.12 23.34
C LEU A 305 0.42 5.96 23.98
N GLY A 306 1.61 5.62 23.47
CA GLY A 306 2.37 4.45 23.90
C GLY A 306 3.88 4.64 23.76
N LYS A 307 4.60 3.52 23.78
CA LYS A 307 6.06 3.48 23.62
C LYS A 307 6.52 4.07 22.30
N GLU A 308 5.68 4.00 21.27
CA GLU A 308 5.95 4.48 19.90
C GLU A 308 6.32 5.97 19.88
N PHE A 309 5.77 6.76 20.85
CA PHE A 309 6.16 8.16 21.01
C PHE A 309 7.65 8.29 21.39
N LEU A 310 8.10 7.48 22.35
CA LEU A 310 9.49 7.52 22.82
C LEU A 310 10.43 6.89 21.79
N ASP A 311 10.00 5.81 21.16
CA ASP A 311 10.79 5.11 20.15
C ASP A 311 11.04 6.02 18.94
N GLU A 312 10.03 6.73 18.46
CA GLU A 312 10.22 7.71 17.38
C GLU A 312 11.06 8.91 17.82
N ALA A 313 10.89 9.39 19.05
CA ALA A 313 11.70 10.49 19.58
C ALA A 313 13.19 10.12 19.71
N ARG A 314 13.50 8.84 20.02
CA ARG A 314 14.87 8.32 20.14
C ARG A 314 15.52 8.04 18.79
N LEU A 315 14.75 7.64 17.77
CA LEU A 315 15.28 7.45 16.44
C LEU A 315 15.76 8.79 15.88
N GLY A 316 17.05 8.89 15.59
CA GLY A 316 17.67 10.10 15.07
C GLY A 316 16.93 10.65 13.84
N ARG A 317 16.78 11.94 13.79
CA ARG A 317 16.15 12.63 12.64
C ARG A 317 17.15 13.06 11.57
N ARG A 318 18.41 13.22 11.99
CA ARG A 318 19.55 13.53 11.12
C ARG A 318 20.71 12.62 11.48
N TRP A 319 21.39 12.15 10.50
CA TRP A 319 22.60 11.32 10.60
C TRP A 319 23.52 11.65 9.45
N ALA A 320 24.82 11.44 9.64
CA ALA A 320 25.83 11.55 8.59
C ALA A 320 25.83 10.27 7.73
N LEU A 321 26.24 10.40 6.46
CA LEU A 321 26.18 9.29 5.50
C LEU A 321 27.16 8.15 5.81
N ASP A 322 28.18 8.40 6.61
CA ASP A 322 29.16 7.43 7.10
C ASP A 322 28.74 6.75 8.42
N GLN A 323 27.61 7.15 9.01
CA GLN A 323 27.09 6.61 10.26
C GLN A 323 25.96 5.61 10.01
N VAL A 324 25.76 4.72 10.99
CA VAL A 324 24.61 3.80 11.03
C VAL A 324 23.30 4.60 11.08
N SER A 325 22.45 4.35 10.13
CA SER A 325 21.18 5.04 9.96
C SER A 325 20.05 4.36 10.76
N PRO A 326 18.92 5.05 11.01
CA PRO A 326 17.73 4.43 11.58
C PRO A 326 17.20 3.25 10.76
N PHE A 327 17.47 3.21 9.45
CA PHE A 327 17.06 2.15 8.54
C PHE A 327 17.82 0.84 8.77
N GLU A 328 19.06 0.92 9.25
CA GLU A 328 19.87 -0.22 9.65
C GLU A 328 19.49 -0.72 11.04
N GLN A 329 19.10 0.20 11.95
CA GLN A 329 18.65 -0.15 13.30
C GLN A 329 17.32 -0.89 13.29
N VAL A 330 16.39 -0.51 12.37
CA VAL A 330 15.08 -1.13 12.23
C VAL A 330 14.91 -1.63 10.80
N ARG A 331 15.35 -2.88 10.56
CA ARG A 331 15.27 -3.51 9.24
C ARG A 331 13.86 -3.75 8.75
N ILE A 332 12.96 -4.10 9.67
CA ILE A 332 11.56 -4.38 9.36
C ILE A 332 10.70 -3.80 10.48
N LEU A 333 9.87 -2.83 10.14
CA LEU A 333 8.88 -2.28 11.06
C LEU A 333 7.73 -3.28 11.24
N SER A 334 7.60 -3.82 12.45
CA SER A 334 6.63 -4.86 12.78
C SER A 334 5.80 -4.46 14.00
N PRO A 335 4.76 -3.62 13.82
CA PRO A 335 3.88 -3.29 14.94
C PRO A 335 3.12 -4.52 15.44
N GLU A 336 2.80 -4.53 16.71
CA GLU A 336 2.00 -5.58 17.32
C GLU A 336 0.52 -5.49 16.85
N PRO A 337 -0.12 -6.63 16.58
CA PRO A 337 -1.53 -6.64 16.20
C PRO A 337 -2.42 -6.24 17.38
N VAL A 338 -3.46 -5.46 17.09
CA VAL A 338 -4.47 -5.07 18.08
C VAL A 338 -5.52 -6.18 18.16
N ASN A 339 -5.31 -7.11 19.10
CA ASN A 339 -6.10 -8.33 19.19
C ASN A 339 -7.58 -8.08 19.45
N THR A 340 -7.93 -7.06 20.24
CA THR A 340 -9.33 -6.71 20.51
C THR A 340 -10.11 -6.36 19.23
N ILE A 341 -9.49 -5.62 18.31
CA ILE A 341 -10.08 -5.28 17.00
C ILE A 341 -10.27 -6.54 16.14
N LEU A 342 -9.31 -7.46 16.17
CA LEU A 342 -9.41 -8.71 15.43
C LEU A 342 -10.46 -9.66 16.02
N ASP A 343 -10.58 -9.70 17.34
CA ASP A 343 -11.60 -10.51 18.03
C ASP A 343 -13.01 -9.96 17.75
N GLU A 344 -13.19 -8.63 17.73
CA GLU A 344 -14.44 -7.99 17.30
C GLU A 344 -14.81 -8.40 15.86
N ALA A 345 -13.85 -8.36 14.93
CA ALA A 345 -14.06 -8.76 13.54
C ALA A 345 -14.42 -10.25 13.41
N ALA A 346 -13.72 -11.13 14.15
CA ALA A 346 -14.00 -12.56 14.17
C ALA A 346 -15.39 -12.87 14.73
N ALA A 347 -15.77 -12.22 15.83
CA ALA A 347 -17.08 -12.38 16.45
C ALA A 347 -18.20 -11.92 15.50
N SER A 348 -18.04 -10.76 14.88
CA SER A 348 -19.01 -10.25 13.92
C SER A 348 -19.14 -11.17 12.71
N LEU A 349 -18.03 -11.65 12.14
CA LEU A 349 -18.04 -12.56 11.00
C LEU A 349 -18.78 -13.86 11.32
N LYS A 350 -18.48 -14.48 12.45
CA LYS A 350 -19.17 -15.72 12.92
C LYS A 350 -20.68 -15.51 13.14
N ALA A 351 -21.06 -14.34 13.65
CA ALA A 351 -22.47 -14.00 13.90
C ALA A 351 -23.27 -13.77 12.60
N HIS A 352 -22.62 -13.43 11.50
CA HIS A 352 -23.27 -13.23 10.20
C HIS A 352 -23.17 -14.47 9.30
N TYR A 353 -22.08 -15.21 9.39
CA TYR A 353 -21.77 -16.38 8.54
C TYR A 353 -21.32 -17.57 9.40
N PRO A 354 -22.24 -18.46 9.81
CA PRO A 354 -21.94 -19.62 10.67
C PRO A 354 -20.86 -20.56 10.12
N ALA A 355 -20.64 -20.57 8.80
CA ALA A 355 -19.55 -21.32 8.18
C ALA A 355 -18.17 -20.97 8.76
N PHE A 356 -17.99 -19.79 9.34
CA PHE A 356 -16.76 -19.38 10.01
C PHE A 356 -16.69 -19.75 11.49
N THR A 357 -17.71 -20.40 12.07
CA THR A 357 -17.71 -20.75 13.50
C THR A 357 -16.56 -21.69 13.86
N SER A 358 -16.26 -22.63 12.99
CA SER A 358 -15.18 -23.62 13.16
C SER A 358 -13.79 -23.10 12.77
N MET A 359 -13.68 -21.85 12.32
CA MET A 359 -12.40 -21.31 11.88
C MET A 359 -11.35 -21.33 13.00
N LYS A 360 -10.15 -21.79 12.67
CA LYS A 360 -8.94 -21.70 13.51
C LYS A 360 -8.05 -20.59 13.00
N ILE A 361 -7.62 -19.71 13.89
CA ILE A 361 -6.70 -18.62 13.54
C ILE A 361 -5.28 -19.17 13.50
N ALA A 362 -4.66 -19.12 12.32
CA ALA A 362 -3.30 -19.59 12.12
C ALA A 362 -2.26 -18.51 12.50
N GLU A 363 -2.60 -17.22 12.26
CA GLU A 363 -1.65 -16.13 12.50
C GLU A 363 -2.38 -14.79 12.61
N ARG A 364 -1.80 -13.86 13.40
CA ARG A 364 -2.20 -12.45 13.51
C ARG A 364 -1.01 -11.55 13.25
N TRP A 365 -1.20 -10.42 12.59
CA TRP A 365 -0.16 -9.43 12.34
C TRP A 365 -0.74 -8.03 12.25
N ALA A 366 0.14 -7.03 12.24
CA ALA A 366 -0.20 -5.66 11.89
C ALA A 366 0.79 -5.08 10.89
N GLY A 367 0.38 -4.03 10.22
CA GLY A 367 1.18 -3.23 9.31
C GLY A 367 1.04 -1.73 9.63
N ALA A 368 2.14 -1.00 9.47
CA ALA A 368 2.16 0.45 9.57
C ALA A 368 1.87 1.03 8.18
N ILE A 369 0.70 1.62 8.01
CA ILE A 369 0.25 2.26 6.76
C ILE A 369 0.77 3.69 6.72
N ASP A 370 1.42 4.08 5.63
CA ASP A 370 1.85 5.44 5.36
C ASP A 370 0.69 6.27 4.80
N ALA A 371 0.23 7.26 5.55
CA ALA A 371 -0.89 8.11 5.17
C ALA A 371 -0.44 9.53 4.80
N THR A 372 -1.02 10.08 3.75
CA THR A 372 -0.95 11.51 3.38
C THR A 372 -2.16 12.27 3.91
N PRO A 373 -2.10 13.61 4.05
CA PRO A 373 -3.21 14.40 4.56
C PRO A 373 -4.52 14.28 3.77
N ASP A 374 -4.42 13.99 2.47
CA ASP A 374 -5.56 13.84 1.56
C ASP A 374 -5.86 12.40 1.14
N ALA A 375 -5.16 11.44 1.76
CA ALA A 375 -5.24 9.99 1.48
C ALA A 375 -4.89 9.58 0.03
N VAL A 376 -4.35 10.47 -0.80
CA VAL A 376 -3.91 10.19 -2.18
C VAL A 376 -2.39 10.01 -2.20
N PRO A 377 -1.85 9.04 -2.97
CA PRO A 377 -0.41 8.80 -3.02
C PRO A 377 0.37 9.99 -3.63
N ILE A 378 1.66 10.03 -3.33
CA ILE A 378 2.62 10.90 -3.99
C ILE A 378 3.36 10.06 -5.02
N ILE A 379 3.21 10.40 -6.30
CA ILE A 379 3.94 9.82 -7.43
C ILE A 379 4.43 11.01 -8.25
N SER A 380 5.63 11.51 -7.94
CA SER A 380 6.03 12.84 -8.38
C SER A 380 7.54 13.05 -8.37
N LYS A 381 7.99 13.96 -9.22
CA LYS A 381 9.30 14.64 -9.07
C LYS A 381 9.28 15.56 -7.85
N VAL A 382 10.42 15.75 -7.22
CA VAL A 382 10.64 16.75 -6.16
C VAL A 382 11.40 17.91 -6.77
N GLY A 383 10.69 19.02 -7.03
CA GLY A 383 11.25 20.14 -7.78
C GLY A 383 12.49 20.82 -7.14
N GLN A 384 12.72 20.59 -5.84
CA GLN A 384 13.86 21.13 -5.09
C GLN A 384 15.17 20.37 -5.37
N LEU A 385 15.11 19.14 -5.91
CA LEU A 385 16.25 18.29 -6.17
C LEU A 385 16.04 17.52 -7.47
N GLU A 386 16.74 17.94 -8.51
CA GLU A 386 16.63 17.30 -9.83
C GLU A 386 17.05 15.84 -9.78
N GLY A 387 16.31 14.98 -10.50
CA GLY A 387 16.54 13.53 -10.49
C GLY A 387 15.98 12.81 -9.27
N PHE A 388 15.37 13.51 -8.28
CA PHE A 388 14.75 12.87 -7.13
C PHE A 388 13.23 12.75 -7.29
N HIS A 389 12.72 11.52 -7.11
CA HIS A 389 11.31 11.19 -7.28
C HIS A 389 10.78 10.48 -6.03
N LEU A 390 9.47 10.65 -5.76
CA LEU A 390 8.75 10.03 -4.63
C LEU A 390 7.63 9.12 -5.15
N ALA A 391 7.58 7.89 -4.65
CA ALA A 391 6.47 6.93 -4.81
C ALA A 391 6.05 6.41 -3.43
N THR A 392 5.24 7.18 -2.69
CA THR A 392 4.95 6.92 -1.27
C THR A 392 3.60 7.50 -0.86
N GLY A 393 3.17 7.27 0.39
CA GLY A 393 1.95 7.85 0.94
C GLY A 393 0.68 7.23 0.37
N PHE A 394 0.68 5.94 0.15
CA PHE A 394 -0.43 5.24 -0.51
C PHE A 394 -1.68 5.05 0.38
N SER A 395 -1.62 5.42 1.64
CA SER A 395 -2.78 5.46 2.55
C SER A 395 -3.62 4.17 2.57
N GLY A 396 -2.95 3.00 2.58
CA GLY A 396 -3.61 1.68 2.53
C GLY A 396 -4.05 1.22 1.12
N HIS A 397 -3.87 2.03 0.10
CA HIS A 397 -4.32 1.75 -1.27
C HIS A 397 -3.25 1.13 -2.18
N GLY A 398 -1.99 1.13 -1.75
CA GLY A 398 -0.81 0.87 -2.58
C GLY A 398 -0.75 -0.50 -3.23
N PHE A 399 -1.33 -1.55 -2.64
CA PHE A 399 -1.23 -2.89 -3.20
C PHE A 399 -1.94 -3.00 -4.55
N GLY A 400 -3.21 -2.64 -4.60
CA GLY A 400 -3.97 -2.63 -5.86
C GLY A 400 -3.43 -1.61 -6.87
N LEU A 401 -3.00 -0.42 -6.40
CA LEU A 401 -2.45 0.65 -7.25
C LEU A 401 -1.02 0.40 -7.73
N GLY A 402 -0.28 -0.51 -7.11
CA GLY A 402 1.16 -0.67 -7.28
C GLY A 402 1.64 -0.76 -8.74
N PRO A 403 1.10 -1.68 -9.56
CA PRO A 403 1.50 -1.77 -10.96
C PRO A 403 1.28 -0.47 -11.75
N GLY A 404 0.13 0.19 -11.59
CA GLY A 404 -0.15 1.48 -12.21
C GLY A 404 0.76 2.59 -11.71
N ALA A 405 1.05 2.60 -10.41
CA ALA A 405 1.95 3.57 -9.80
C ALA A 405 3.40 3.39 -10.31
N GLY A 406 3.85 2.14 -10.44
CA GLY A 406 5.16 1.83 -11.02
C GLY A 406 5.28 2.30 -12.46
N LYS A 407 4.24 2.07 -13.27
CA LYS A 407 4.18 2.55 -14.66
C LYS A 407 4.24 4.07 -14.71
N LEU A 408 3.38 4.78 -13.97
CA LEU A 408 3.38 6.24 -13.93
C LEU A 408 4.73 6.79 -13.46
N MET A 409 5.34 6.18 -12.43
CA MET A 409 6.64 6.63 -11.95
C MET A 409 7.73 6.43 -13.00
N ALA A 410 7.73 5.31 -13.72
CA ALA A 410 8.69 5.08 -14.81
C ALA A 410 8.54 6.11 -15.94
N GLU A 411 7.31 6.44 -16.33
CA GLU A 411 7.03 7.50 -17.32
C GLU A 411 7.56 8.87 -16.85
N LEU A 412 7.40 9.20 -15.56
CA LEU A 412 7.92 10.46 -15.00
C LEU A 412 9.46 10.49 -14.94
N VAL A 413 10.10 9.36 -14.66
CA VAL A 413 11.57 9.24 -14.63
C VAL A 413 12.16 9.36 -16.02
N THR A 414 11.55 8.71 -17.02
CA THR A 414 12.04 8.73 -18.42
C THR A 414 11.62 9.98 -19.18
N GLY A 415 10.68 10.78 -18.66
CA GLY A 415 10.13 11.94 -19.36
C GLY A 415 9.14 11.58 -20.46
N GLU A 416 8.61 10.35 -20.47
CA GLU A 416 7.54 9.93 -21.36
C GLU A 416 6.24 10.69 -21.04
N THR A 417 5.30 10.72 -21.99
CA THR A 417 3.95 11.23 -21.74
C THR A 417 3.24 10.31 -20.72
N PRO A 418 2.82 10.84 -19.56
CA PRO A 418 2.12 10.04 -18.56
C PRO A 418 0.83 9.43 -19.08
N SER A 419 0.60 8.16 -18.77
CA SER A 419 -0.61 7.43 -19.17
C SER A 419 -1.88 7.89 -18.43
N VAL A 420 -1.72 8.63 -17.34
CA VAL A 420 -2.78 9.32 -16.59
C VAL A 420 -2.31 10.72 -16.22
N ASP A 421 -3.25 11.64 -15.94
CA ASP A 421 -2.89 12.95 -15.38
C ASP A 421 -2.13 12.79 -14.05
N PRO A 422 -0.85 13.20 -13.96
CA PRO A 422 -0.07 13.09 -12.72
C PRO A 422 -0.39 14.19 -11.70
N SER A 423 -1.15 15.23 -12.08
CA SER A 423 -1.41 16.41 -11.24
C SER A 423 -1.97 16.09 -9.86
N PRO A 424 -2.91 15.12 -9.70
CA PRO A 424 -3.41 14.74 -8.37
C PRO A 424 -2.35 14.13 -7.46
N PHE A 425 -1.30 13.54 -8.04
CA PHE A 425 -0.25 12.80 -7.31
C PHE A 425 1.02 13.63 -7.06
N ARG A 426 1.03 14.91 -7.48
CA ARG A 426 2.20 15.77 -7.34
C ARG A 426 2.54 16.06 -5.89
N TYR A 427 3.83 16.04 -5.55
CA TYR A 427 4.33 16.38 -4.21
C TYR A 427 4.01 17.82 -3.82
N SER A 428 4.11 18.76 -4.77
CA SER A 428 3.94 20.20 -4.53
C SER A 428 2.54 20.58 -4.04
N ARG A 429 1.51 19.72 -4.25
CA ARG A 429 0.12 20.01 -3.83
C ARG A 429 -0.05 20.35 -2.34
N PHE A 430 0.91 19.93 -1.50
CA PHE A 430 0.91 20.25 -0.08
C PHE A 430 1.52 21.62 0.25
N PHE A 431 2.13 22.30 -0.73
CA PHE A 431 2.90 23.52 -0.53
C PHE A 431 2.57 24.62 -1.54
N ASP A 432 1.77 24.36 -2.56
CA ASP A 432 1.42 25.26 -3.67
C ASP A 432 0.11 26.05 -3.44
N GLY A 433 -0.47 25.95 -2.25
CA GLY A 433 -1.76 26.58 -1.94
C GLY A 433 -2.99 25.75 -2.32
N SER A 434 -2.83 24.58 -2.93
CA SER A 434 -3.95 23.70 -3.31
C SER A 434 -4.76 23.19 -2.12
N ASN A 435 -4.14 23.11 -0.93
CA ASN A 435 -4.76 22.65 0.32
C ASN A 435 -5.62 21.39 0.14
N PRO A 436 -5.04 20.27 -0.34
CA PRO A 436 -5.79 19.07 -0.68
C PRO A 436 -6.44 18.46 0.56
N ARG A 437 -7.68 17.98 0.39
CA ARG A 437 -8.45 17.34 1.47
C ARG A 437 -8.81 15.91 1.08
N PRO A 438 -8.98 15.01 2.06
CA PRO A 438 -9.47 13.67 1.79
C PRO A 438 -10.93 13.75 1.31
N ILE A 439 -11.28 12.88 0.36
CA ILE A 439 -12.65 12.69 -0.15
C ILE A 439 -13.20 11.36 0.35
N THR A 440 -12.32 10.38 0.54
CA THR A 440 -12.64 9.07 1.11
C THR A 440 -11.81 8.85 2.38
N GLY A 441 -12.29 8.02 3.31
CA GLY A 441 -11.51 7.60 4.48
C GLY A 441 -10.32 6.69 4.13
N LEU A 442 -9.46 6.46 5.13
CA LEU A 442 -8.29 5.57 5.05
C LEU A 442 -8.71 4.10 5.02
#